data_b5022fda6689456d663ecd9af297770f
#
_entry.id   b5022fda6689456d663ecd9af297770f
#
_cell.length_a   1.000
_cell.length_b   1.000
_cell.length_c   1.000
_cell.angle_alpha   90.00
_cell.angle_beta   90.00
_cell.angle_gamma   90.00
#
_symmetry.space_group_name_H-M   'P 1'
#
loop_
_entity.id
_entity.type
_entity.pdbx_description
1 polymer ?
#
loop_
_entity_poly.entity_id
_entity_poly.type
_entity_poly.pdbx_seq_one_letter_code
_entity_poly.pdbx_strand_id
1 'polypeptide(L)'
;MIKKLYDKCVEWAGHKYANTLLAIVSFLESFIFPIPTDVMIIPMVISKREKFIKISLIAIIFSVLGGLIGYLIGYVFFNEVGIKIFEFFGSENANIFKEKLASEKGLLSGVIILFIAGFTPLPFKIVTISAGFVHFNIILFIIVCFISRG
;
A
#
# COMPACT_ATOMS: atom_id res chain seq x y z
N MET A 1 6.44 10.49 22.34
CA MET A 1 6.14 9.12 21.87
C MET A 1 6.84 8.83 20.54
N ILE A 2 6.67 9.63 19.52
CA ILE A 2 7.28 9.49 18.18
C ILE A 2 8.83 9.51 18.25
N LYS A 3 9.41 10.41 19.04
CA LYS A 3 10.88 10.51 19.22
C LYS A 3 11.48 9.23 19.80
N LYS A 4 10.83 8.60 20.77
CA LYS A 4 11.29 7.32 21.36
C LYS A 4 11.21 6.16 20.36
N LEU A 5 10.21 6.19 19.48
CA LEU A 5 10.07 5.22 18.39
C LEU A 5 11.17 5.41 17.34
N TYR A 6 11.43 6.66 16.97
CA TYR A 6 12.51 7.03 16.07
C TYR A 6 13.88 6.58 16.60
N ASP A 7 14.20 6.90 17.86
CA ASP A 7 15.47 6.54 18.49
C ASP A 7 15.66 5.02 18.52
N LYS A 8 14.60 4.26 18.83
CA LYS A 8 14.62 2.78 18.75
C LYS A 8 14.80 2.26 17.32
N CYS A 9 14.15 2.86 16.34
CA CYS A 9 14.30 2.46 14.93
C CYS A 9 15.74 2.71 14.45
N VAL A 10 16.36 3.83 14.85
CA VAL A 10 17.76 4.14 14.52
C VAL A 10 18.72 3.17 15.19
N GLU A 11 18.51 2.84 16.47
CA GLU A 11 19.29 1.85 17.21
C GLU A 11 19.19 0.47 16.57
N TRP A 12 18.01 0.06 16.12
CA TRP A 12 17.78 -1.22 15.48
C TRP A 12 18.26 -1.28 14.02
N ALA A 13 18.39 -0.14 13.34
CA ALA A 13 18.92 -0.07 11.97
C ALA A 13 20.36 -0.62 11.85
N GLY A 14 21.15 -0.56 12.92
CA GLY A 14 22.50 -1.15 13.01
C GLY A 14 22.54 -2.65 13.32
N HIS A 15 21.41 -3.23 13.74
CA HIS A 15 21.36 -4.60 14.27
C HIS A 15 21.38 -5.67 13.16
N LYS A 16 21.74 -6.91 13.52
CA LYS A 16 21.77 -8.07 12.62
C LYS A 16 20.40 -8.36 11.97
N TYR A 17 19.33 -8.05 12.67
CA TYR A 17 17.94 -8.27 12.24
C TYR A 17 17.25 -7.05 11.60
N ALA A 18 18.02 -6.00 11.29
CA ALA A 18 17.46 -4.76 10.74
C ALA A 18 16.64 -4.99 9.46
N ASN A 19 17.09 -5.88 8.56
CA ASN A 19 16.36 -6.20 7.33
C ASN A 19 15.03 -6.91 7.60
N THR A 20 14.98 -7.80 8.58
CA THR A 20 13.75 -8.50 8.97
C THR A 20 12.76 -7.53 9.61
N LEU A 21 13.26 -6.63 10.45
CA LEU A 21 12.45 -5.62 11.08
C LEU A 21 11.89 -4.63 10.04
N LEU A 22 12.72 -4.20 9.08
CA LEU A 22 12.30 -3.37 7.96
C LEU A 22 11.19 -4.06 7.16
N ALA A 23 11.32 -5.35 6.84
CA ALA A 23 10.31 -6.12 6.14
C ALA A 23 8.98 -6.13 6.89
N ILE A 24 9.01 -6.40 8.20
CA ILE A 24 7.80 -6.43 9.04
C ILE A 24 7.17 -5.03 9.12
N VAL A 25 7.95 -3.99 9.33
CA VAL A 25 7.44 -2.62 9.43
C VAL A 25 6.85 -2.16 8.10
N SER A 26 7.53 -2.40 6.97
CA SER A 26 7.03 -2.06 5.64
C SER A 26 5.72 -2.79 5.30
N PHE A 27 5.59 -4.03 5.72
CA PHE A 27 4.38 -4.82 5.57
C PHE A 27 3.22 -4.26 6.40
N LEU A 28 3.45 -4.02 7.70
CA LEU A 28 2.43 -3.53 8.62
C LEU A 28 1.99 -2.10 8.30
N GLU A 29 2.92 -1.23 7.87
CA GLU A 29 2.61 0.14 7.45
C GLU A 29 1.56 0.17 6.34
N SER A 30 1.67 -0.76 5.40
CA SER A 30 0.83 -0.76 4.19
C SER A 30 -0.65 -1.03 4.47
N PHE A 31 -1.00 -1.61 5.62
CA PHE A 31 -2.41 -1.92 5.91
C PHE A 31 -2.88 -1.62 7.36
N ILE A 32 -1.98 -1.51 8.35
CA ILE A 32 -2.38 -1.31 9.76
C ILE A 32 -1.85 0.01 10.33
N PHE A 33 -0.52 0.20 10.37
CA PHE A 33 0.11 1.29 11.12
C PHE A 33 0.65 2.40 10.22
N PRO A 34 0.41 3.68 10.56
CA PRO A 34 1.02 4.81 9.87
C PRO A 34 2.43 5.10 10.43
N ILE A 35 3.33 4.11 10.38
CA ILE A 35 4.73 4.31 10.75
C ILE A 35 5.49 4.54 9.44
N PRO A 36 6.03 5.75 9.19
CA PRO A 36 6.79 5.99 7.97
C PRO A 36 8.02 5.08 7.92
N THR A 37 8.06 4.14 7.00
CA THR A 37 9.21 3.26 6.75
C THR A 37 10.48 4.04 6.44
N ASP A 38 10.35 5.24 5.91
CA ASP A 38 11.47 6.15 5.62
C ASP A 38 12.34 6.41 6.85
N VAL A 39 11.74 6.46 8.04
CA VAL A 39 12.44 6.61 9.33
C VAL A 39 13.44 5.49 9.58
N MET A 40 13.18 4.28 9.06
CA MET A 40 14.11 3.15 9.14
C MET A 40 15.04 3.06 7.94
N ILE A 41 14.54 3.31 6.73
CA ILE A 41 15.31 3.18 5.48
C ILE A 41 16.48 4.16 5.48
N ILE A 42 16.26 5.43 5.85
CA ILE A 42 17.28 6.48 5.80
C ILE A 42 18.51 6.11 6.67
N PRO A 43 18.39 5.79 7.97
CA PRO A 43 19.55 5.39 8.77
C PRO A 43 20.22 4.10 8.29
N MET A 44 19.43 3.13 7.80
CA MET A 44 19.96 1.87 7.27
C MET A 44 20.80 2.08 6.02
N VAL A 45 20.35 2.93 5.10
CA VAL A 45 21.08 3.28 3.88
C VAL A 45 22.33 4.09 4.19
N ILE A 46 22.26 5.03 5.12
CA ILE A 46 23.42 5.81 5.55
C ILE A 46 24.48 4.90 6.18
N SER A 47 24.06 3.95 7.02
CA SER A 47 24.96 3.00 7.71
C SER A 47 25.57 1.95 6.77
N LYS A 48 24.86 1.53 5.73
CA LYS A 48 25.25 0.46 4.81
C LYS A 48 25.03 0.84 3.36
N ARG A 49 25.70 1.87 2.87
CA ARG A 49 25.55 2.42 1.52
C ARG A 49 25.69 1.37 0.41
N GLU A 50 26.57 0.40 0.56
CA GLU A 50 26.76 -0.67 -0.42
C GLU A 50 25.54 -1.58 -0.59
N LYS A 51 24.62 -1.60 0.37
CA LYS A 51 23.43 -2.45 0.40
C LYS A 51 22.13 -1.71 0.18
N PHE A 52 22.17 -0.46 -0.29
CA PHE A 52 20.97 0.37 -0.44
C PHE A 52 19.92 -0.26 -1.36
N ILE A 53 20.33 -0.87 -2.47
CA ILE A 53 19.42 -1.56 -3.41
C ILE A 53 18.69 -2.70 -2.69
N LYS A 54 19.41 -3.52 -1.90
CA LYS A 54 18.80 -4.62 -1.14
C LYS A 54 17.81 -4.12 -0.10
N ILE A 55 18.14 -3.05 0.60
CA ILE A 55 17.28 -2.43 1.63
C ILE A 55 16.01 -1.90 0.98
N SER A 56 16.15 -1.15 -0.12
CA SER A 56 15.01 -0.60 -0.88
C SER A 56 14.11 -1.70 -1.44
N LEU A 57 14.69 -2.75 -2.03
CA LEU A 57 13.90 -3.88 -2.56
C LEU A 57 13.11 -4.60 -1.46
N ILE A 58 13.68 -4.82 -0.29
CA ILE A 58 12.97 -5.42 0.83
C ILE A 58 11.78 -4.55 1.21
N ALA A 59 11.99 -3.25 1.38
CA ALA A 59 10.92 -2.31 1.74
C ALA A 59 9.78 -2.31 0.69
N ILE A 60 10.12 -2.24 -0.59
CA ILE A 60 9.16 -2.23 -1.69
C ILE A 60 8.35 -3.53 -1.73
N ILE A 61 9.01 -4.68 -1.75
CA ILE A 61 8.35 -5.99 -1.85
C ILE A 61 7.38 -6.19 -0.69
N PHE A 62 7.83 -5.95 0.54
CA PHE A 62 6.95 -6.13 1.70
C PHE A 62 5.85 -5.08 1.80
N SER A 63 6.10 -3.87 1.34
CA SER A 63 5.06 -2.84 1.23
C SER A 63 3.97 -3.22 0.21
N VAL A 64 4.36 -3.75 -0.95
CA VAL A 64 3.41 -4.25 -1.96
C VAL A 64 2.62 -5.44 -1.45
N LEU A 65 3.26 -6.37 -0.74
CA LEU A 65 2.57 -7.51 -0.10
C LEU A 65 1.55 -7.04 0.93
N GLY A 66 1.90 -6.07 1.76
CA GLY A 66 0.96 -5.44 2.70
C GLY A 66 -0.18 -4.72 1.97
N GLY A 67 0.11 -4.02 0.87
CA GLY A 67 -0.88 -3.40 0.00
C GLY A 67 -1.86 -4.42 -0.62
N LEU A 68 -1.37 -5.61 -1.01
CA LEU A 68 -2.21 -6.71 -1.49
C LEU A 68 -3.20 -7.19 -0.43
N ILE A 69 -2.78 -7.26 0.84
CA ILE A 69 -3.71 -7.59 1.93
C ILE A 69 -4.77 -6.50 2.07
N GLY A 70 -4.40 -5.23 2.02
CA GLY A 70 -5.35 -4.13 1.99
C GLY A 70 -6.34 -4.24 0.83
N TYR A 71 -5.84 -4.58 -0.37
CA TYR A 71 -6.67 -4.84 -1.55
C TYR A 71 -7.65 -6.00 -1.32
N LEU A 72 -7.19 -7.13 -0.78
CA LEU A 72 -8.04 -8.30 -0.49
C LEU A 72 -9.12 -7.96 0.55
N ILE A 73 -8.78 -7.20 1.59
CA ILE A 73 -9.76 -6.73 2.58
C ILE A 73 -10.84 -5.89 1.89
N GLY A 74 -10.47 -4.94 1.02
CA GLY A 74 -11.42 -4.13 0.27
C GLY A 74 -12.29 -4.97 -0.67
N TYR A 75 -11.69 -5.95 -1.34
CA TYR A 75 -12.38 -6.86 -2.26
C TYR A 75 -13.44 -7.73 -1.54
N VAL A 76 -13.07 -8.34 -0.41
CA VAL A 76 -13.99 -9.17 0.39
C VAL A 76 -15.09 -8.30 1.01
N PHE A 77 -14.72 -7.13 1.53
CA PHE A 77 -15.69 -6.20 2.11
C PHE A 77 -16.74 -5.74 1.08
N PHE A 78 -16.35 -5.50 -0.17
CA PHE A 78 -17.30 -5.18 -1.23
C PHE A 78 -18.27 -6.33 -1.50
N ASN A 79 -17.80 -7.57 -1.55
CA ASN A 79 -18.64 -8.74 -1.82
C ASN A 79 -19.66 -9.01 -0.70
N GLU A 80 -19.32 -8.74 0.56
CA GLU A 80 -20.20 -9.02 1.69
C GLU A 80 -21.12 -7.86 2.07
N VAL A 81 -20.61 -6.64 2.03
CA VAL A 81 -21.31 -5.45 2.51
C VAL A 81 -21.63 -4.49 1.37
N GLY A 82 -20.73 -4.31 0.42
CA GLY A 82 -20.90 -3.38 -0.69
C GLY A 82 -22.09 -3.74 -1.58
N ILE A 83 -22.27 -5.01 -1.89
CA ILE A 83 -23.42 -5.48 -2.69
C ILE A 83 -24.73 -5.17 -1.98
N LYS A 84 -24.83 -5.43 -0.68
CA LYS A 84 -26.03 -5.13 0.12
C LYS A 84 -26.35 -3.64 0.16
N ILE A 85 -25.33 -2.79 0.24
CA ILE A 85 -25.49 -1.33 0.19
C ILE A 85 -25.98 -0.91 -1.19
N PHE A 86 -25.42 -1.45 -2.27
CA PHE A 86 -25.85 -1.14 -3.63
C PHE A 86 -27.26 -1.65 -3.93
N GLU A 87 -27.66 -2.80 -3.41
CA GLU A 87 -29.03 -3.29 -3.51
C GLU A 87 -30.02 -2.35 -2.81
N PHE A 88 -29.63 -1.75 -1.69
CA PHE A 88 -30.44 -0.78 -0.96
C PHE A 88 -30.62 0.55 -1.72
N PHE A 89 -29.58 1.01 -2.45
CA PHE A 89 -29.61 2.24 -3.26
C PHE A 89 -30.08 2.06 -4.70
N GLY A 90 -30.40 0.84 -5.13
CA GLY A 90 -30.88 0.48 -6.47
C GLY A 90 -29.81 -0.17 -7.35
N SER A 91 -30.14 -1.35 -7.89
CA SER A 91 -29.22 -2.19 -8.67
C SER A 91 -28.71 -1.57 -9.98
N GLU A 92 -29.46 -0.64 -10.58
CA GLU A 92 -29.06 0.06 -11.82
C GLU A 92 -27.80 0.92 -11.60
N ASN A 93 -27.71 1.62 -10.48
CA ASN A 93 -26.57 2.47 -10.15
C ASN A 93 -25.27 1.66 -9.92
N ALA A 94 -25.39 0.42 -9.42
CA ALA A 94 -24.25 -0.46 -9.21
C ALA A 94 -23.63 -0.91 -10.53
N ASN A 95 -24.44 -1.23 -11.53
CA ASN A 95 -23.97 -1.66 -12.85
C ASN A 95 -23.30 -0.50 -13.61
N ILE A 96 -23.89 0.69 -13.57
CA ILE A 96 -23.34 1.91 -14.18
C ILE A 96 -21.99 2.26 -13.50
N PHE A 97 -21.88 2.10 -12.19
CA PHE A 97 -20.63 2.35 -11.47
C PHE A 97 -19.53 1.36 -11.84
N LYS A 98 -19.87 0.06 -11.94
CA LYS A 98 -18.93 -0.98 -12.40
C LYS A 98 -18.47 -0.74 -13.84
N GLU A 99 -19.37 -0.39 -14.74
CA GLU A 99 -19.02 -0.07 -16.14
C GLU A 99 -18.12 1.15 -16.26
N LYS A 100 -18.38 2.20 -15.47
CA LYS A 100 -17.52 3.40 -15.44
C LYS A 100 -16.12 3.10 -14.92
N LEU A 101 -16.00 2.22 -13.92
CA LEU A 101 -14.70 1.82 -13.38
C LEU A 101 -13.94 0.87 -14.31
N ALA A 102 -14.66 0.02 -15.05
CA ALA A 102 -14.08 -0.88 -16.04
C ALA A 102 -13.73 -0.17 -17.36
N SER A 103 -14.22 1.05 -17.58
CA SER A 103 -13.88 1.85 -18.75
C SER A 103 -12.39 2.24 -18.76
N GLU A 104 -11.81 2.47 -19.94
CA GLU A 104 -10.41 2.91 -20.08
C GLU A 104 -10.11 4.17 -19.25
N LYS A 105 -11.06 5.12 -19.20
CA LYS A 105 -10.93 6.34 -18.38
C LYS A 105 -10.93 6.04 -16.89
N GLY A 106 -11.72 5.08 -16.43
CA GLY A 106 -11.77 4.64 -15.04
C GLY A 106 -10.47 3.93 -14.62
N LEU A 107 -9.94 3.07 -15.48
CA LEU A 107 -8.66 2.40 -15.27
C LEU A 107 -7.50 3.40 -15.21
N LEU A 108 -7.45 4.35 -16.15
CA LEU A 108 -6.41 5.37 -16.18
C LEU A 108 -6.45 6.26 -14.93
N SER A 109 -7.63 6.69 -14.52
CA SER A 109 -7.81 7.47 -13.29
C SER A 109 -7.38 6.68 -12.05
N GLY A 110 -7.71 5.39 -11.97
CA GLY A 110 -7.28 4.50 -10.90
C GLY A 110 -5.76 4.34 -10.83
N VAL A 111 -5.09 4.17 -11.97
CA VAL A 111 -3.63 4.11 -12.06
C VAL A 111 -2.99 5.41 -11.55
N ILE A 112 -3.50 6.55 -11.98
CA ILE A 112 -2.98 7.87 -11.56
C ILE A 112 -3.16 8.06 -10.05
N ILE A 113 -4.32 7.75 -9.51
CA ILE A 113 -4.59 7.89 -8.06
C ILE A 113 -3.68 6.97 -7.25
N LEU A 114 -3.52 5.70 -7.66
CA LEU A 114 -2.60 4.75 -7.02
C LEU A 114 -1.15 5.22 -7.06
N PHE A 115 -0.72 5.74 -8.22
CA PHE A 115 0.63 6.25 -8.40
C PHE A 115 0.91 7.45 -7.49
N ILE A 116 0.01 8.44 -7.47
CA ILE A 116 0.12 9.62 -6.62
C ILE A 116 0.12 9.22 -5.14
N ALA A 117 -0.77 8.31 -4.74
CA ALA A 117 -0.86 7.86 -3.36
C ALA A 117 0.37 7.08 -2.89
N GLY A 118 1.00 6.29 -3.78
CA GLY A 118 2.24 5.60 -3.47
C GLY A 118 3.44 6.53 -3.31
N PHE A 119 3.43 7.66 -4.01
CA PHE A 119 4.51 8.65 -4.01
C PHE A 119 4.34 9.73 -2.94
N THR A 120 3.12 9.96 -2.48
CA THR A 120 2.82 10.99 -1.46
C THR A 120 2.69 10.35 -0.07
N PRO A 121 2.87 11.12 1.03
CA PRO A 121 2.64 10.66 2.39
C PRO A 121 1.15 10.47 2.72
N LEU A 122 0.30 10.33 1.71
CA LEU A 122 -1.10 9.96 1.89
C LEU A 122 -1.19 8.56 2.50
N PRO A 123 -2.21 8.27 3.31
CA PRO A 123 -2.37 6.95 3.90
C PRO A 123 -2.64 5.91 2.81
N PHE A 124 -1.58 5.30 2.33
CA PHE A 124 -1.55 4.31 1.24
C PHE A 124 -2.58 3.18 1.46
N LYS A 125 -2.80 2.79 2.72
CA LYS A 125 -3.81 1.80 3.10
C LYS A 125 -5.23 2.14 2.64
N ILE A 126 -5.62 3.43 2.65
CA ILE A 126 -6.96 3.83 2.20
C ILE A 126 -7.11 3.55 0.71
N VAL A 127 -6.08 3.85 -0.07
CA VAL A 127 -6.10 3.66 -1.52
C VAL A 127 -6.03 2.19 -1.90
N THR A 128 -5.26 1.36 -1.18
CA THR A 128 -5.20 -0.09 -1.41
C THR A 128 -6.53 -0.77 -1.11
N ILE A 129 -7.18 -0.43 0.00
CA ILE A 129 -8.50 -0.95 0.36
C ILE A 129 -9.55 -0.47 -0.66
N SER A 130 -9.51 0.81 -1.05
CA SER A 130 -10.42 1.35 -2.06
C SER A 130 -10.24 0.70 -3.43
N ALA A 131 -9.00 0.41 -3.85
CA ALA A 131 -8.72 -0.31 -5.08
C ALA A 131 -9.32 -1.72 -5.07
N GLY A 132 -9.25 -2.42 -3.93
CA GLY A 132 -9.91 -3.71 -3.74
C GLY A 132 -11.44 -3.57 -3.78
N PHE A 133 -11.97 -2.57 -3.09
CA PHE A 133 -13.40 -2.29 -3.05
C PHE A 133 -14.01 -2.06 -4.44
N VAL A 134 -13.32 -1.33 -5.31
CA VAL A 134 -13.75 -1.09 -6.70
C VAL A 134 -13.38 -2.20 -7.68
N HIS A 135 -12.82 -3.32 -7.22
CA HIS A 135 -12.34 -4.43 -8.05
C HIS A 135 -11.36 -3.99 -9.13
N PHE A 136 -10.44 -3.09 -8.78
CA PHE A 136 -9.39 -2.63 -9.68
C PHE A 136 -8.54 -3.82 -10.18
N ASN A 137 -8.04 -3.78 -11.42
CA ASN A 137 -7.24 -4.86 -11.96
C ASN A 137 -6.00 -5.14 -11.09
N ILE A 138 -5.91 -6.34 -10.51
CA ILE A 138 -4.86 -6.72 -9.55
C ILE A 138 -3.46 -6.66 -10.15
N ILE A 139 -3.31 -6.97 -11.43
CA ILE A 139 -2.01 -6.95 -12.12
C ILE A 139 -1.53 -5.50 -12.25
N LEU A 140 -2.41 -4.61 -12.70
CA LEU A 140 -2.11 -3.18 -12.77
C LEU A 140 -1.85 -2.60 -11.38
N PHE A 141 -2.61 -3.02 -10.38
CA PHE A 141 -2.41 -2.62 -8.98
C PHE A 141 -0.99 -2.95 -8.51
N ILE A 142 -0.54 -4.20 -8.70
CA ILE A 142 0.81 -4.65 -8.29
C ILE A 142 1.88 -3.85 -9.02
N ILE A 143 1.78 -3.69 -10.34
CA ILE A 143 2.77 -2.96 -11.16
C ILE A 143 2.87 -1.50 -10.69
N VAL A 144 1.73 -0.83 -10.56
CA VAL A 144 1.70 0.59 -10.15
C VAL A 144 2.23 0.77 -8.72
N CYS A 145 1.85 -0.10 -7.78
CA CYS A 145 2.37 -0.06 -6.42
C CYS A 145 3.89 -0.30 -6.37
N PHE A 146 4.40 -1.23 -7.18
CA PHE A 146 5.83 -1.51 -7.26
C PHE A 146 6.61 -0.31 -7.81
N ILE A 147 6.12 0.33 -8.87
CA ILE A 147 6.77 1.50 -9.49
C ILE A 147 6.66 2.75 -8.59
N SER A 148 5.51 2.97 -7.99
CA SER A 148 5.27 4.18 -7.18
C SER A 148 6.02 4.17 -5.85
N ARG A 149 6.35 2.99 -5.34
CA ARG A 149 7.10 2.82 -4.10
C ARG A 149 8.61 2.60 -4.32
N GLY A 150 9.01 2.27 -5.52
CA GLY A 150 10.41 2.10 -5.92
C GLY A 150 11.08 3.40 -6.27
#